data_a9458f1750e880e2b71c2d5077ae7872
#
_entry.id   a9458f1750e880e2b71c2d5077ae7872
#
_cell.length_a   1.000
_cell.length_b   1.000
_cell.length_c   1.000
_cell.angle_alpha   90.00
_cell.angle_beta   90.00
_cell.angle_gamma   90.00
#
_symmetry.space_group_name_H-M   'P 1'
#
loop_
_entity.id
_entity.type
_entity.pdbx_description
1 polymer ?
#
loop_
_entity_poly.entity_id
_entity_poly.type
_entity_poly.pdbx_seq_one_letter_code
_entity_poly.pdbx_strand_id
1 'polypeptide(L)'
;RRSSDLTLSRVMAYNADNKQCLNLTSKAKNGQLQWKAPAGHWNIITLYIGKTFQKVKRAAPGGEGYVMNHLDKGAVKRYFANFDKAFKENKTNFPHTFFNDSYEVYGADWTPDFLEQFARRRGYKLEEHFPEFIAQDRNETTARIVSDYRETISDLLIENFSTQWTNWAHGHGSITRNQAHGSPANLIDTYASVDIPECEGFGLSQFHIKGLRQDSLTRKNDSDLSMLKYASSAAHIAGKPYTSSETFTWLTEHFRTSLS
;
A
#
# COMPACT_ATOMS: atom_id res chain seq x y z
N ARG A 1 13.48 -6.92 -14.95
CA ARG A 1 13.83 -5.49 -14.75
C ARG A 1 15.25 -5.28 -15.24
N ARG A 2 15.55 -4.15 -15.90
CA ARG A 2 16.92 -3.82 -16.28
C ARG A 2 17.67 -3.36 -15.04
N SER A 3 18.94 -3.74 -14.89
CA SER A 3 19.78 -3.32 -13.75
C SER A 3 19.92 -1.80 -13.64
N SER A 4 19.77 -1.09 -14.77
CA SER A 4 19.76 0.38 -14.83
C SER A 4 18.61 1.07 -14.09
N ASP A 5 17.55 0.31 -13.75
CA ASP A 5 16.35 0.85 -13.10
C ASP A 5 16.41 0.73 -11.57
N LEU A 6 17.52 0.20 -11.05
CA LEU A 6 17.72 -0.05 -9.63
C LEU A 6 18.72 0.95 -9.04
N THR A 7 18.38 1.51 -7.89
CA THR A 7 19.27 2.39 -7.13
C THR A 7 19.77 1.65 -5.89
N LEU A 8 21.09 1.58 -5.72
CA LEU A 8 21.69 0.99 -4.52
C LEU A 8 21.35 1.85 -3.30
N SER A 9 20.74 1.24 -2.31
CA SER A 9 20.37 1.89 -1.05
C SER A 9 21.32 1.54 0.10
N ARG A 10 21.61 0.24 0.27
CA ARG A 10 22.49 -0.24 1.36
C ARG A 10 23.38 -1.39 0.90
N VAL A 11 24.57 -1.44 1.44
CA VAL A 11 25.45 -2.60 1.42
C VAL A 11 25.79 -2.92 2.87
N MET A 12 25.36 -4.08 3.34
CA MET A 12 25.53 -4.51 4.73
C MET A 12 26.31 -5.81 4.77
N ALA A 13 27.23 -5.94 5.72
CA ALA A 13 27.97 -7.18 5.97
C ALA A 13 27.65 -7.72 7.36
N TYR A 14 27.34 -8.98 7.45
CA TYR A 14 26.97 -9.67 8.69
C TYR A 14 27.92 -10.82 8.97
N ASN A 15 28.52 -10.81 10.14
CA ASN A 15 29.39 -11.88 10.59
C ASN A 15 28.53 -13.01 11.19
N ALA A 16 28.62 -14.20 10.57
CA ALA A 16 27.86 -15.36 11.01
C ALA A 16 28.32 -15.91 12.37
N ASP A 17 29.57 -15.64 12.75
CA ASP A 17 30.18 -16.22 13.95
C ASP A 17 29.83 -15.42 15.22
N ASN A 18 29.75 -14.08 15.13
CA ASN A 18 29.59 -13.21 16.29
C ASN A 18 28.43 -12.19 16.17
N LYS A 19 27.62 -12.29 15.11
CA LYS A 19 26.48 -11.40 14.82
C LYS A 19 26.84 -9.91 14.61
N GLN A 20 28.11 -9.60 14.39
CA GLN A 20 28.50 -8.24 14.06
C GLN A 20 27.90 -7.80 12.73
N CYS A 21 27.38 -6.56 12.68
CA CYS A 21 26.85 -5.95 11.45
C CYS A 21 27.65 -4.69 11.11
N LEU A 22 28.02 -4.55 9.84
CA LEU A 22 28.77 -3.39 9.32
C LEU A 22 28.05 -2.79 8.11
N ASN A 23 27.87 -1.47 8.14
CA ASN A 23 27.39 -0.72 6.97
C ASN A 23 28.57 -0.38 6.05
N LEU A 24 28.57 -0.96 4.87
CA LEU A 24 29.63 -0.80 3.85
C LEU A 24 29.17 0.06 2.67
N THR A 25 28.02 0.73 2.74
CA THR A 25 27.42 1.49 1.63
C THR A 25 28.38 2.50 1.04
N SER A 26 29.12 3.23 1.87
CA SER A 26 30.10 4.23 1.42
C SER A 26 31.32 3.64 0.71
N LYS A 27 31.57 2.34 0.88
CA LYS A 27 32.68 1.60 0.25
C LYS A 27 32.28 0.98 -1.09
N ALA A 28 30.99 1.01 -1.44
CA ALA A 28 30.49 0.55 -2.72
C ALA A 28 30.45 1.73 -3.72
N LYS A 29 31.22 1.65 -4.79
CA LYS A 29 31.29 2.67 -5.84
C LYS A 29 31.27 1.99 -7.22
N ASN A 30 30.50 2.52 -8.14
CA ASN A 30 30.44 2.02 -9.54
C ASN A 30 30.18 0.51 -9.65
N GLY A 31 29.33 -0.04 -8.80
CA GLY A 31 29.00 -1.46 -8.79
C GLY A 31 30.07 -2.37 -8.18
N GLN A 32 31.11 -1.81 -7.60
CA GLN A 32 32.19 -2.56 -6.96
C GLN A 32 32.26 -2.23 -5.46
N LEU A 33 32.46 -3.26 -4.63
CA LEU A 33 32.71 -3.12 -3.21
C LEU A 33 34.22 -3.34 -2.94
N GLN A 34 34.88 -2.31 -2.41
CA GLN A 34 36.26 -2.39 -1.97
C GLN A 34 36.29 -2.47 -0.44
N TRP A 35 36.46 -3.67 0.08
CA TRP A 35 36.47 -3.91 1.52
C TRP A 35 37.34 -5.13 1.85
N LYS A 36 38.21 -4.96 2.83
CA LYS A 36 38.97 -6.06 3.42
C LYS A 36 38.21 -6.60 4.62
N ALA A 37 37.64 -7.78 4.49
CA ALA A 37 36.90 -8.44 5.56
C ALA A 37 37.82 -8.74 6.76
N PRO A 38 37.37 -8.43 7.98
CA PRO A 38 37.99 -9.00 9.18
C PRO A 38 37.90 -10.54 9.20
N ALA A 39 38.62 -11.19 10.13
CA ALA A 39 38.51 -12.63 10.31
C ALA A 39 37.05 -13.06 10.58
N GLY A 40 36.67 -14.24 10.10
CA GLY A 40 35.33 -14.81 10.27
C GLY A 40 34.56 -15.00 8.95
N HIS A 41 33.35 -15.53 9.06
CA HIS A 41 32.46 -15.76 7.92
C HIS A 41 31.51 -14.62 7.74
N TRP A 42 31.57 -13.94 6.60
CA TRP A 42 30.77 -12.74 6.32
C TRP A 42 29.77 -12.94 5.18
N ASN A 43 28.52 -12.64 5.43
CA ASN A 43 27.47 -12.53 4.43
C ASN A 43 27.28 -11.07 4.04
N ILE A 44 27.24 -10.76 2.74
CA ILE A 44 26.98 -9.43 2.24
C ILE A 44 25.58 -9.40 1.64
N ILE A 45 24.74 -8.50 2.13
CA ILE A 45 23.39 -8.25 1.61
C ILE A 45 23.36 -6.83 1.03
N THR A 46 22.87 -6.72 -0.20
CA THR A 46 22.70 -5.44 -0.89
C THR A 46 21.22 -5.16 -1.09
N LEU A 47 20.80 -3.97 -0.66
CA LEU A 47 19.44 -3.47 -0.90
C LEU A 47 19.43 -2.54 -2.08
N TYR A 48 18.61 -2.87 -3.07
CA TYR A 48 18.33 -2.01 -4.21
C TYR A 48 16.87 -1.57 -4.19
N ILE A 49 16.64 -0.29 -4.48
CA ILE A 49 15.31 0.28 -4.65
C ILE A 49 15.01 0.40 -6.14
N GLY A 50 13.86 -0.09 -6.57
CA GLY A 50 13.41 -0.01 -7.94
C GLY A 50 11.97 0.50 -8.05
N LYS A 51 11.58 0.92 -9.24
CA LYS A 51 10.19 1.31 -9.53
C LYS A 51 9.38 0.08 -9.93
N THR A 52 8.11 0.05 -9.58
CA THR A 52 7.18 -1.01 -10.01
C THR A 52 6.82 -0.88 -11.49
N PHE A 53 6.87 0.33 -12.05
CA PHE A 53 6.39 0.69 -13.38
C PHE A 53 4.91 0.33 -13.61
N GLN A 54 4.16 0.15 -12.55
CA GLN A 54 2.73 -0.07 -12.64
C GLN A 54 2.06 1.20 -13.19
N LYS A 55 1.26 1.02 -14.22
CA LYS A 55 0.42 2.08 -14.78
C LYS A 55 -0.93 2.11 -14.08
N VAL A 56 -1.54 3.28 -14.09
CA VAL A 56 -2.92 3.47 -13.65
C VAL A 56 -3.82 2.59 -14.52
N LYS A 57 -4.65 1.77 -13.88
CA LYS A 57 -5.61 0.90 -14.54
C LYS A 57 -6.86 1.70 -14.91
N ARG A 58 -7.30 1.57 -16.15
CA ARG A 58 -8.49 2.26 -16.65
C ARG A 58 -8.47 3.78 -16.44
N ALA A 59 -7.33 4.39 -16.70
CA ALA A 59 -7.17 5.85 -16.59
C ALA A 59 -8.18 6.57 -17.47
N ALA A 60 -8.72 7.68 -16.97
CA ALA A 60 -9.46 8.61 -17.80
C ALA A 60 -8.56 9.21 -18.89
N PRO A 61 -9.10 9.64 -20.05
CA PRO A 61 -8.32 10.31 -21.08
C PRO A 61 -7.52 11.49 -20.51
N GLY A 62 -6.20 11.50 -20.73
CA GLY A 62 -5.28 12.49 -20.16
C GLY A 62 -4.80 12.18 -18.73
N GLY A 63 -5.30 11.12 -18.10
CA GLY A 63 -4.87 10.64 -16.78
C GLY A 63 -3.91 9.46 -16.83
N GLU A 64 -3.45 9.08 -18.02
CA GLU A 64 -2.53 7.96 -18.21
C GLU A 64 -1.18 8.25 -17.55
N GLY A 65 -0.62 7.25 -16.90
CA GLY A 65 0.67 7.41 -16.23
C GLY A 65 1.01 6.28 -15.29
N TYR A 66 2.06 6.49 -14.53
CA TYR A 66 2.45 5.57 -13.48
C TYR A 66 1.69 5.85 -12.19
N VAL A 67 1.42 4.79 -11.44
CA VAL A 67 0.90 4.91 -10.08
C VAL A 67 1.89 5.67 -9.21
N MET A 68 1.39 6.62 -8.41
CA MET A 68 2.22 7.35 -7.45
C MET A 68 2.67 6.45 -6.29
N ASN A 69 3.71 6.87 -5.58
CA ASN A 69 4.08 6.22 -4.33
C ASN A 69 3.19 6.74 -3.19
N HIS A 70 2.23 5.94 -2.74
CA HIS A 70 1.31 6.27 -1.66
C HIS A 70 1.99 6.34 -0.27
N LEU A 71 3.18 5.75 -0.13
CA LEU A 71 3.96 5.80 1.11
C LEU A 71 4.81 7.07 1.23
N ASP A 72 4.95 7.85 0.13
CA ASP A 72 5.72 9.10 0.08
C ASP A 72 4.79 10.31 0.22
N LYS A 73 4.85 10.95 1.38
CA LYS A 73 4.07 12.15 1.69
C LYS A 73 4.24 13.26 0.63
N GLY A 74 5.45 13.42 0.11
CA GLY A 74 5.74 14.42 -0.92
C GLY A 74 5.13 14.08 -2.27
N ALA A 75 5.14 12.80 -2.66
CA ALA A 75 4.49 12.33 -3.89
C ALA A 75 2.97 12.57 -3.83
N VAL A 76 2.34 12.22 -2.73
CA VAL A 76 0.92 12.44 -2.49
C VAL A 76 0.57 13.93 -2.54
N LYS A 77 1.35 14.79 -1.88
CA LYS A 77 1.18 16.24 -1.94
C LYS A 77 1.28 16.80 -3.37
N ARG A 78 2.26 16.34 -4.15
CA ARG A 78 2.40 16.75 -5.56
C ARG A 78 1.22 16.30 -6.41
N TYR A 79 0.68 15.12 -6.13
CA TYR A 79 -0.50 14.61 -6.82
C TYR A 79 -1.71 15.52 -6.60
N PHE A 80 -2.02 15.89 -5.36
CA PHE A 80 -3.14 16.77 -5.03
C PHE A 80 -2.97 18.19 -5.58
N ALA A 81 -1.75 18.70 -5.67
CA ALA A 81 -1.48 20.01 -6.26
C ALA A 81 -1.95 20.12 -7.74
N ASN A 82 -2.04 19.00 -8.46
CA ASN A 82 -2.61 19.00 -9.82
C ASN A 82 -4.11 19.29 -9.80
N PHE A 83 -4.84 18.77 -8.81
CA PHE A 83 -6.26 19.07 -8.64
C PHE A 83 -6.46 20.51 -8.21
N ASP A 84 -5.68 21.00 -7.23
CA ASP A 84 -5.72 22.40 -6.82
C ASP A 84 -5.55 23.34 -8.00
N LYS A 85 -4.58 23.06 -8.84
CA LYS A 85 -4.32 23.81 -10.08
C LYS A 85 -5.51 23.75 -11.05
N ALA A 86 -6.02 22.55 -11.32
CA ALA A 86 -7.12 22.34 -12.28
C ALA A 86 -8.40 23.05 -11.84
N PHE A 87 -8.82 22.94 -10.58
CA PHE A 87 -9.99 23.62 -10.06
C PHE A 87 -9.84 25.15 -10.10
N LYS A 88 -8.66 25.65 -9.73
CA LYS A 88 -8.36 27.08 -9.75
C LYS A 88 -8.37 27.66 -11.18
N GLU A 89 -7.70 27.01 -12.13
CA GLU A 89 -7.60 27.48 -13.51
C GLU A 89 -8.94 27.47 -14.24
N ASN A 90 -9.79 26.47 -13.96
CA ASN A 90 -11.11 26.36 -14.57
C ASN A 90 -12.19 27.10 -13.79
N LYS A 91 -11.87 27.71 -12.65
CA LYS A 91 -12.81 28.45 -11.79
C LYS A 91 -14.04 27.59 -11.41
N THR A 92 -13.82 26.30 -11.17
CA THR A 92 -14.87 25.37 -10.76
C THR A 92 -14.81 25.14 -9.26
N ASN A 93 -15.98 24.87 -8.67
CA ASN A 93 -16.05 24.49 -7.26
C ASN A 93 -15.52 23.06 -7.04
N PHE A 94 -14.96 22.84 -5.87
CA PHE A 94 -14.64 21.49 -5.44
C PHE A 94 -15.92 20.67 -5.22
N PRO A 95 -15.90 19.34 -5.50
CA PRO A 95 -17.06 18.50 -5.25
C PRO A 95 -17.31 18.38 -3.74
N HIS A 96 -18.55 18.07 -3.37
CA HIS A 96 -18.88 17.80 -1.97
C HIS A 96 -18.09 16.62 -1.41
N THR A 97 -17.91 15.57 -2.21
CA THR A 97 -17.25 14.32 -1.79
C THR A 97 -16.23 13.87 -2.83
N PHE A 98 -15.01 13.58 -2.38
CA PHE A 98 -14.01 12.86 -3.16
C PHE A 98 -14.10 11.37 -2.88
N PHE A 99 -13.99 10.55 -3.92
CA PHE A 99 -14.01 9.11 -3.83
C PHE A 99 -12.67 8.52 -4.23
N ASN A 100 -12.20 7.56 -3.45
CA ASN A 100 -11.08 6.69 -3.79
C ASN A 100 -11.57 5.24 -3.78
N ASP A 101 -11.43 4.60 -4.91
CA ASP A 101 -11.78 3.21 -5.15
C ASP A 101 -10.78 2.26 -4.47
N SER A 102 -10.97 0.96 -4.61
CA SER A 102 -10.13 -0.09 -4.04
C SER A 102 -8.65 0.13 -4.33
N TYR A 103 -7.81 -0.27 -3.37
CA TYR A 103 -6.36 -0.12 -3.49
C TYR A 103 -5.79 -1.17 -4.43
N GLU A 104 -5.50 -0.78 -5.66
CA GLU A 104 -4.98 -1.67 -6.70
C GLU A 104 -3.51 -1.39 -7.04
N VAL A 105 -2.68 -1.14 -6.03
CA VAL A 105 -1.24 -0.92 -6.21
C VAL A 105 -0.48 -2.16 -5.74
N TYR A 106 0.23 -2.80 -6.66
CA TYR A 106 0.85 -4.10 -6.43
C TYR A 106 2.37 -4.00 -6.34
N GLY A 107 2.96 -4.60 -5.29
CA GLY A 107 4.39 -4.67 -5.08
C GLY A 107 5.06 -3.31 -4.82
N ALA A 108 4.30 -2.31 -4.39
CA ALA A 108 4.79 -1.01 -3.94
C ALA A 108 4.85 -1.01 -2.41
N ASP A 109 5.93 -1.54 -1.89
CA ASP A 109 6.15 -1.83 -0.47
C ASP A 109 7.35 -1.06 0.10
N TRP A 110 7.77 0.02 -0.58
CA TRP A 110 8.95 0.79 -0.21
C TRP A 110 8.81 2.26 -0.57
N THR A 111 9.49 3.12 0.21
CA THR A 111 9.65 4.56 -0.05
C THR A 111 11.12 4.94 0.18
N PRO A 112 11.65 6.02 -0.44
CA PRO A 112 13.06 6.37 -0.31
C PRO A 112 13.58 6.49 1.12
N ASP A 113 12.76 6.98 2.05
CA ASP A 113 13.07 7.16 3.47
C ASP A 113 12.57 6.01 4.38
N PHE A 114 12.27 4.84 3.79
CA PHE A 114 11.66 3.73 4.53
C PHE A 114 12.47 3.27 5.75
N LEU A 115 13.79 3.15 5.62
CA LEU A 115 14.65 2.71 6.71
C LEU A 115 14.66 3.69 7.89
N GLU A 116 14.66 4.98 7.59
CA GLU A 116 14.56 6.05 8.59
C GLU A 116 13.19 6.04 9.28
N GLN A 117 12.10 5.85 8.51
CA GLN A 117 10.74 5.73 9.03
C GLN A 117 10.59 4.49 9.92
N PHE A 118 11.11 3.36 9.48
CA PHE A 118 11.11 2.12 10.25
C PHE A 118 11.85 2.32 11.58
N ALA A 119 13.10 2.80 11.55
CA ALA A 119 13.91 2.99 12.74
C ALA A 119 13.25 3.93 13.76
N ARG A 120 12.64 5.02 13.28
CA ARG A 120 11.92 5.97 14.12
C ARG A 120 10.69 5.36 14.80
N ARG A 121 9.95 4.50 14.09
CA ARG A 121 8.67 3.93 14.55
C ARG A 121 8.86 2.69 15.40
N ARG A 122 9.81 1.84 15.03
CA ARG A 122 10.03 0.52 15.67
C ARG A 122 11.15 0.53 16.72
N GLY A 123 11.97 1.60 16.76
CA GLY A 123 13.02 1.76 17.76
C GLY A 123 14.31 1.00 17.46
N TYR A 124 14.44 0.37 16.30
CA TYR A 124 15.64 -0.32 15.83
C TYR A 124 15.77 -0.19 14.31
N LYS A 125 16.94 -0.52 13.76
CA LYS A 125 17.21 -0.39 12.32
C LYS A 125 16.95 -1.70 11.60
N LEU A 126 16.08 -1.69 10.61
CA LEU A 126 15.77 -2.86 9.79
C LEU A 126 17.00 -3.42 9.09
N GLU A 127 17.90 -2.53 8.64
CA GLU A 127 19.12 -2.95 7.96
C GLU A 127 20.11 -3.74 8.84
N GLU A 128 19.98 -3.66 10.15
CA GLU A 128 20.79 -4.51 11.06
C GLU A 128 20.26 -5.95 11.15
N HIS A 129 19.05 -6.19 10.63
CA HIS A 129 18.31 -7.45 10.66
C HIS A 129 17.91 -7.99 9.27
N PHE A 130 18.61 -7.60 8.22
CA PHE A 130 18.29 -8.13 6.88
C PHE A 130 18.39 -9.64 6.77
N PRO A 131 19.36 -10.36 7.41
CA PRO A 131 19.37 -11.82 7.36
C PRO A 131 18.08 -12.44 7.87
N GLU A 132 17.56 -11.96 9.00
CA GLU A 132 16.30 -12.42 9.59
C GLU A 132 15.10 -12.00 8.75
N PHE A 133 15.11 -10.76 8.24
CA PHE A 133 14.02 -10.21 7.43
C PHE A 133 13.79 -11.01 6.14
N ILE A 134 14.85 -11.44 5.46
CA ILE A 134 14.78 -12.21 4.20
C ILE A 134 14.74 -13.73 4.42
N ALA A 135 14.88 -14.21 5.66
CA ALA A 135 14.87 -15.63 5.97
C ALA A 135 13.54 -16.28 5.56
N GLN A 136 13.61 -17.47 4.99
CA GLN A 136 12.42 -18.23 4.62
C GLN A 136 11.76 -18.88 5.84
N ASP A 137 12.57 -19.33 6.80
CA ASP A 137 12.09 -19.85 8.08
C ASP A 137 11.53 -18.73 8.95
N ARG A 138 10.26 -18.89 9.33
CA ARG A 138 9.51 -17.95 10.16
C ARG A 138 9.51 -18.38 11.62
N ASN A 139 10.66 -18.23 12.28
CA ASN A 139 10.70 -18.30 13.74
C ASN A 139 10.11 -17.02 14.35
N GLU A 140 10.00 -16.97 15.67
CA GLU A 140 9.38 -15.83 16.36
C GLU A 140 10.09 -14.49 16.05
N THR A 141 11.41 -14.46 16.03
CA THR A 141 12.19 -13.25 15.73
C THR A 141 11.93 -12.75 14.31
N THR A 142 12.02 -13.64 13.31
CA THR A 142 11.76 -13.28 11.91
C THR A 142 10.31 -12.85 11.69
N ALA A 143 9.35 -13.48 12.39
CA ALA A 143 7.95 -13.12 12.33
C ALA A 143 7.69 -11.71 12.89
N ARG A 144 8.33 -11.35 14.01
CA ARG A 144 8.24 -10.01 14.61
C ARG A 144 8.82 -8.93 13.69
N ILE A 145 10.00 -9.14 13.12
CA ILE A 145 10.61 -8.19 12.18
C ILE A 145 9.73 -7.95 10.95
N VAL A 146 9.14 -9.02 10.39
CA VAL A 146 8.22 -8.90 9.26
C VAL A 146 6.91 -8.22 9.65
N SER A 147 6.43 -8.44 10.88
CA SER A 147 5.27 -7.73 11.42
C SER A 147 5.55 -6.24 11.53
N ASP A 148 6.68 -5.84 12.11
CA ASP A 148 7.12 -4.45 12.24
C ASP A 148 7.29 -3.75 10.88
N TYR A 149 7.82 -4.49 9.88
CA TYR A 149 7.90 -4.00 8.51
C TYR A 149 6.53 -3.72 7.92
N ARG A 150 5.58 -4.65 8.05
CA ARG A 150 4.20 -4.49 7.55
C ARG A 150 3.45 -3.38 8.27
N GLU A 151 3.63 -3.30 9.57
CA GLU A 151 3.03 -2.23 10.38
C GLU A 151 3.59 -0.86 9.99
N THR A 152 4.89 -0.77 9.64
CA THR A 152 5.48 0.47 9.13
C THR A 152 4.86 0.87 7.79
N ILE A 153 4.61 -0.06 6.88
CA ILE A 153 3.89 0.20 5.63
C ILE A 153 2.46 0.70 5.91
N SER A 154 1.76 0.04 6.85
CA SER A 154 0.43 0.44 7.28
C SER A 154 0.39 1.87 7.78
N ASP A 155 1.27 2.21 8.73
CA ASP A 155 1.37 3.56 9.28
C ASP A 155 1.62 4.61 8.19
N LEU A 156 2.58 4.34 7.30
CA LEU A 156 2.92 5.24 6.21
C LEU A 156 1.75 5.45 5.24
N LEU A 157 1.03 4.40 4.90
CA LEU A 157 -0.12 4.50 4.00
C LEU A 157 -1.25 5.32 4.64
N ILE A 158 -1.55 5.06 5.90
CA ILE A 158 -2.60 5.79 6.63
C ILE A 158 -2.21 7.27 6.78
N GLU A 159 -1.01 7.57 7.25
CA GLU A 159 -0.58 8.94 7.52
C GLU A 159 -0.32 9.74 6.24
N ASN A 160 0.43 9.16 5.29
CA ASN A 160 0.91 9.87 4.12
C ASN A 160 -0.09 9.89 2.97
N PHE A 161 -1.05 8.97 2.94
CA PHE A 161 -2.09 8.95 1.91
C PHE A 161 -3.47 9.25 2.51
N SER A 162 -4.09 8.32 3.23
CA SER A 162 -5.50 8.45 3.63
C SER A 162 -5.77 9.70 4.48
N THR A 163 -5.00 9.91 5.55
CA THR A 163 -5.15 11.07 6.43
C THR A 163 -4.77 12.37 5.70
N GLN A 164 -3.69 12.36 4.93
CA GLN A 164 -3.27 13.53 4.17
C GLN A 164 -4.32 13.93 3.13
N TRP A 165 -4.93 12.96 2.45
CA TRP A 165 -6.00 13.16 1.48
C TRP A 165 -7.27 13.73 2.16
N THR A 166 -7.68 13.15 3.28
CA THR A 166 -8.82 13.64 4.05
C THR A 166 -8.62 15.09 4.52
N ASN A 167 -7.43 15.39 5.06
CA ASN A 167 -7.10 16.76 5.48
C ASN A 167 -7.08 17.75 4.30
N TRP A 168 -6.57 17.34 3.14
CA TRP A 168 -6.60 18.14 1.92
C TRP A 168 -8.04 18.41 1.47
N ALA A 169 -8.89 17.39 1.43
CA ALA A 169 -10.30 17.52 1.08
C ALA A 169 -11.05 18.48 2.04
N HIS A 170 -10.84 18.33 3.35
CA HIS A 170 -11.40 19.21 4.37
C HIS A 170 -10.95 20.66 4.18
N GLY A 171 -9.70 20.90 3.77
CA GLY A 171 -9.18 22.23 3.43
C GLY A 171 -9.95 22.91 2.29
N HIS A 172 -10.69 22.17 1.48
CA HIS A 172 -11.55 22.66 0.39
C HIS A 172 -13.04 22.57 0.71
N GLY A 173 -13.42 22.25 1.95
CA GLY A 173 -14.82 22.09 2.36
C GLY A 173 -15.47 20.81 1.83
N SER A 174 -14.67 19.85 1.39
CA SER A 174 -15.10 18.55 0.87
C SER A 174 -14.90 17.45 1.92
N ILE A 175 -15.60 16.33 1.74
CA ILE A 175 -15.40 15.10 2.54
C ILE A 175 -14.85 13.97 1.67
N THR A 176 -14.42 12.89 2.30
CA THR A 176 -13.79 11.73 1.63
C THR A 176 -14.61 10.46 1.78
N ARG A 177 -14.66 9.66 0.72
CA ARG A 177 -15.24 8.31 0.69
C ARG A 177 -14.18 7.35 0.14
N ASN A 178 -13.89 6.27 0.86
CA ASN A 178 -12.76 5.39 0.54
C ASN A 178 -13.07 3.92 0.69
N GLN A 179 -12.64 3.14 -0.29
CA GLN A 179 -12.49 1.71 -0.19
C GLN A 179 -11.06 1.37 0.25
N ALA A 180 -10.90 0.85 1.46
CA ALA A 180 -9.57 0.51 2.00
C ALA A 180 -9.11 -0.90 1.64
N HIS A 181 -10.01 -1.78 1.20
CA HIS A 181 -9.64 -3.16 0.88
C HIS A 181 -8.63 -3.22 -0.27
N GLY A 182 -7.85 -4.30 -0.29
CA GLY A 182 -6.71 -4.43 -1.19
C GLY A 182 -5.45 -3.71 -0.72
N SER A 183 -5.53 -2.80 0.25
CA SER A 183 -4.36 -2.11 0.78
C SER A 183 -3.54 -2.99 1.73
N PRO A 184 -2.22 -2.76 1.85
CA PRO A 184 -1.37 -3.48 2.80
C PRO A 184 -1.48 -2.94 4.24
N ALA A 185 -2.33 -1.94 4.49
CA ALA A 185 -2.52 -1.33 5.80
C ALA A 185 -3.56 -2.07 6.65
N ASN A 186 -3.64 -1.71 7.93
CA ASN A 186 -4.75 -2.10 8.79
C ASN A 186 -6.04 -1.51 8.23
N LEU A 187 -6.98 -2.37 7.83
CA LEU A 187 -8.19 -1.94 7.15
C LEU A 187 -9.10 -1.11 8.06
N ILE A 188 -9.23 -1.47 9.34
CA ILE A 188 -10.06 -0.72 10.29
C ILE A 188 -9.54 0.71 10.46
N ASP A 189 -8.22 0.86 10.66
CA ASP A 189 -7.61 2.18 10.84
C ASP A 189 -7.67 3.02 9.55
N THR A 190 -7.48 2.36 8.40
CA THR A 190 -7.60 3.03 7.09
C THR A 190 -9.02 3.52 6.84
N TYR A 191 -10.03 2.69 7.13
CA TYR A 191 -11.43 3.11 7.06
C TYR A 191 -11.76 4.22 8.07
N ALA A 192 -11.19 4.15 9.28
CA ALA A 192 -11.40 5.18 10.29
C ALA A 192 -10.78 6.54 9.91
N SER A 193 -9.78 6.58 9.02
CA SER A 193 -9.08 7.81 8.62
C SER A 193 -9.84 8.69 7.61
N VAL A 194 -10.97 8.22 7.06
CA VAL A 194 -11.79 8.92 6.07
C VAL A 194 -13.19 9.22 6.60
N ASP A 195 -13.95 10.09 5.94
CA ASP A 195 -15.29 10.49 6.43
C ASP A 195 -16.33 9.41 6.23
N ILE A 196 -16.35 8.79 5.04
CA ILE A 196 -17.29 7.72 4.68
C ILE A 196 -16.49 6.46 4.33
N PRO A 197 -16.31 5.53 5.28
CA PRO A 197 -15.80 4.20 4.98
C PRO A 197 -16.72 3.47 3.99
N GLU A 198 -16.15 2.91 2.93
CA GLU A 198 -16.89 2.12 1.94
C GLU A 198 -16.33 0.72 1.81
N CYS A 199 -17.18 -0.28 2.01
CA CYS A 199 -16.82 -1.65 1.66
C CYS A 199 -17.20 -1.98 0.22
N GLU A 200 -16.61 -3.06 -0.32
CA GLU A 200 -17.03 -3.65 -1.58
C GLU A 200 -17.44 -5.10 -1.34
N GLY A 201 -18.58 -5.49 -1.90
CA GLY A 201 -19.09 -6.85 -1.86
C GLY A 201 -19.15 -7.44 -3.27
N PHE A 202 -18.32 -8.42 -3.54
CA PHE A 202 -18.42 -9.19 -4.78
C PHE A 202 -19.63 -10.10 -4.73
N GLY A 203 -20.42 -10.12 -5.81
CA GLY A 203 -21.66 -10.89 -5.87
C GLY A 203 -21.44 -12.37 -5.62
N LEU A 204 -22.36 -12.95 -4.88
CA LEU A 204 -22.38 -14.40 -4.63
C LEU A 204 -22.64 -15.15 -5.96
N SER A 205 -21.64 -15.82 -6.48
CA SER A 205 -21.76 -16.67 -7.67
C SER A 205 -22.50 -18.00 -7.41
N GLN A 206 -23.09 -18.18 -6.23
CA GLN A 206 -23.67 -19.44 -5.78
C GLN A 206 -25.18 -19.55 -5.94
N PHE A 207 -25.79 -18.68 -6.71
CA PHE A 207 -27.21 -18.83 -7.04
C PHE A 207 -27.42 -20.02 -8.00
N HIS A 208 -28.17 -21.04 -7.56
CA HIS A 208 -28.57 -22.16 -8.41
C HIS A 208 -29.68 -21.75 -9.40
N ILE A 209 -29.43 -20.74 -10.20
CA ILE A 209 -30.34 -20.26 -11.23
C ILE A 209 -29.95 -20.95 -12.52
N LYS A 210 -30.90 -21.72 -13.12
CA LYS A 210 -30.69 -22.39 -14.37
C LYS A 210 -30.37 -21.39 -15.48
N GLY A 211 -29.21 -21.55 -16.12
CA GLY A 211 -28.76 -20.67 -17.20
C GLY A 211 -27.96 -19.46 -16.76
N LEU A 212 -27.77 -19.23 -15.45
CA LEU A 212 -26.83 -18.24 -14.97
C LEU A 212 -25.40 -18.74 -15.19
N ARG A 213 -24.59 -17.96 -15.89
CA ARG A 213 -23.17 -18.27 -16.07
C ARG A 213 -22.45 -18.14 -14.72
N GLN A 214 -21.78 -19.19 -14.31
CA GLN A 214 -20.82 -19.11 -13.20
C GLN A 214 -19.48 -18.69 -13.77
N ASP A 215 -18.91 -17.61 -13.25
CA ASP A 215 -17.54 -17.23 -13.59
C ASP A 215 -16.57 -18.22 -12.94
N SER A 216 -15.75 -18.88 -13.75
CA SER A 216 -14.75 -19.84 -13.28
C SER A 216 -13.63 -19.18 -12.45
N LEU A 217 -13.50 -17.85 -12.52
CA LEU A 217 -12.55 -17.06 -11.74
C LEU A 217 -13.11 -16.64 -10.39
N THR A 218 -14.42 -16.75 -10.16
CA THR A 218 -15.03 -16.42 -8.87
C THR A 218 -14.71 -17.52 -7.86
N ARG A 219 -13.95 -17.20 -6.85
CA ARG A 219 -13.64 -18.11 -5.76
C ARG A 219 -14.87 -18.31 -4.87
N LYS A 220 -15.02 -19.51 -4.33
CA LYS A 220 -16.19 -19.94 -3.56
C LYS A 220 -16.47 -19.11 -2.28
N ASN A 221 -15.61 -18.16 -1.92
CA ASN A 221 -15.69 -17.33 -0.71
C ASN A 221 -15.28 -15.87 -0.96
N ASP A 222 -15.47 -15.34 -2.16
CA ASP A 222 -15.09 -13.94 -2.47
C ASP A 222 -15.93 -12.89 -1.73
N SER A 223 -17.06 -13.31 -1.13
CA SER A 223 -17.87 -12.45 -0.25
C SER A 223 -17.70 -12.87 1.21
N ASP A 224 -16.52 -12.62 1.77
CA ASP A 224 -16.35 -12.77 3.21
C ASP A 224 -17.21 -11.70 3.92
N LEU A 225 -18.07 -12.16 4.85
CA LEU A 225 -18.90 -11.27 5.67
C LEU A 225 -18.06 -10.22 6.41
N SER A 226 -16.83 -10.54 6.77
CA SER A 226 -15.89 -9.64 7.40
C SER A 226 -15.58 -8.42 6.51
N MET A 227 -15.42 -8.63 5.21
CA MET A 227 -15.17 -7.55 4.23
C MET A 227 -16.29 -6.50 4.26
N LEU A 228 -17.55 -6.95 4.31
CA LEU A 228 -18.71 -6.06 4.37
C LEU A 228 -18.81 -5.33 5.72
N LYS A 229 -18.25 -5.89 6.79
CA LYS A 229 -18.33 -5.33 8.14
C LYS A 229 -17.17 -4.41 8.51
N TYR A 230 -16.03 -4.46 7.83
CA TYR A 230 -14.88 -3.63 8.20
C TYR A 230 -15.19 -2.14 8.15
N ALA A 231 -15.85 -1.67 7.10
CA ALA A 231 -16.22 -0.27 6.96
C ALA A 231 -17.19 0.18 8.06
N SER A 232 -18.25 -0.60 8.32
CA SER A 232 -19.23 -0.27 9.37
C SER A 232 -18.64 -0.37 10.77
N SER A 233 -17.74 -1.33 11.02
CA SER A 233 -17.02 -1.44 12.29
C SER A 233 -16.13 -0.23 12.54
N ALA A 234 -15.35 0.18 11.54
CA ALA A 234 -14.51 1.36 11.62
C ALA A 234 -15.33 2.64 11.85
N ALA A 235 -16.47 2.79 11.13
CA ALA A 235 -17.36 3.92 11.32
C ALA A 235 -17.93 3.97 12.74
N HIS A 236 -18.36 2.83 13.27
CA HIS A 236 -18.87 2.75 14.63
C HIS A 236 -17.81 3.14 15.67
N ILE A 237 -16.61 2.55 15.58
CA ILE A 237 -15.49 2.84 16.50
C ILE A 237 -15.08 4.32 16.43
N ALA A 238 -15.04 4.90 15.24
CA ALA A 238 -14.61 6.28 15.00
C ALA A 238 -15.74 7.31 15.11
N GLY A 239 -16.97 6.89 15.47
CA GLY A 239 -18.13 7.79 15.62
C GLY A 239 -18.58 8.45 14.33
N LYS A 240 -18.40 7.80 13.16
CA LYS A 240 -18.78 8.34 11.87
C LYS A 240 -20.26 8.08 11.56
N PRO A 241 -20.98 9.08 11.00
CA PRO A 241 -22.43 8.98 10.81
C PRO A 241 -22.82 8.09 9.62
N TYR A 242 -21.91 7.87 8.67
CA TYR A 242 -22.22 7.16 7.42
C TYR A 242 -21.20 6.09 7.10
N THR A 243 -21.69 5.03 6.47
CA THR A 243 -20.93 4.05 5.71
C THR A 243 -21.56 3.90 4.34
N SER A 244 -20.77 3.51 3.36
CA SER A 244 -21.29 3.11 2.05
C SER A 244 -20.80 1.72 1.67
N SER A 245 -21.40 1.18 0.64
CA SER A 245 -21.05 -0.13 0.12
C SER A 245 -21.21 -0.14 -1.41
N GLU A 246 -20.16 -0.52 -2.09
CA GLU A 246 -20.26 -1.01 -3.44
C GLU A 246 -20.69 -2.47 -3.36
N THR A 247 -22.00 -2.69 -3.46
CA THR A 247 -22.59 -4.03 -3.39
C THR A 247 -23.00 -4.50 -4.76
N PHE A 248 -23.14 -5.82 -4.87
CA PHE A 248 -23.54 -6.48 -6.13
C PHE A 248 -22.56 -6.26 -7.28
N THR A 249 -21.27 -6.09 -6.97
CA THR A 249 -20.22 -6.12 -7.98
C THR A 249 -20.14 -7.52 -8.59
N TRP A 250 -20.60 -7.65 -9.83
CA TRP A 250 -20.66 -8.92 -10.52
C TRP A 250 -19.42 -9.09 -11.40
N LEU A 251 -18.75 -10.22 -11.25
CA LEU A 251 -17.65 -10.62 -12.13
C LEU A 251 -18.13 -11.32 -13.41
N THR A 252 -19.44 -11.35 -13.64
CA THR A 252 -20.09 -11.96 -14.81
C THR A 252 -20.19 -11.00 -15.99
N GLU A 253 -20.65 -11.51 -17.15
CA GLU A 253 -20.87 -10.68 -18.35
C GLU A 253 -21.82 -9.51 -18.04
N HIS A 254 -21.46 -8.32 -18.51
CA HIS A 254 -22.32 -7.13 -18.42
C HIS A 254 -23.73 -7.42 -18.98
N PHE A 255 -24.74 -6.86 -18.33
CA PHE A 255 -26.16 -6.99 -18.70
C PHE A 255 -26.82 -8.36 -18.48
N ARG A 256 -26.16 -9.28 -17.74
CA ARG A 256 -26.74 -10.59 -17.40
C ARG A 256 -26.79 -10.83 -15.88
N THR A 257 -26.99 -9.79 -15.11
CA THR A 257 -27.17 -9.88 -13.66
C THR A 257 -28.63 -10.14 -13.33
N SER A 258 -28.88 -11.07 -12.38
CA SER A 258 -30.22 -11.23 -11.81
C SER A 258 -30.44 -10.18 -10.72
N LEU A 259 -31.69 -9.80 -10.48
CA LEU A 259 -32.12 -8.91 -9.41
C LEU A 259 -32.38 -9.66 -8.08
N SER A 260 -31.99 -10.93 -7.99
CA SER A 260 -32.23 -11.79 -6.81
C SER A 260 -31.14 -11.67 -5.79
#